data_6f6a80e2be492b77debc5c55f20a44a1
#
_entry.id   6f6a80e2be492b77debc5c55f20a44a1
#
_cell.length_a   1.000
_cell.length_b   1.000
_cell.length_c   1.000
_cell.angle_alpha   90.00
_cell.angle_beta   90.00
_cell.angle_gamma   90.00
#
_symmetry.space_group_name_H-M   'P 1'
#
loop_
_entity.id
_entity.type
_entity.pdbx_description
1 polymer ?
#
loop_
_entity_poly.entity_id
_entity_poly.type
_entity_poly.pdbx_seq_one_letter_code
_entity_poly.pdbx_strand_id
1 'polypeptide(L)'
;MQRAPAADAADLDYGSISTLLSALHARKISASELLAHTIARIEALDGQINAVIVRDFDRARDAARAADAALGRGERRPLLGIPVTMKEPFNVAGLPTTWGFPHFRDFQPAEDALVVSRLKAAGAVIIGKTNIPIGLRDFQSYNDIHGTTNNPWDLGRSPGGSSGGSGAALAAGFGPLSIGSDIGGSIRVPAHFCGVFGHKPSLGLVPLRGYSLPPAPPVPSQGDLAVIGPMTRTAADLALALDVIAGPDEMRDGIGYRLALPAPRHDQLRDFRILVIDSHPLMPTGEAVRSAIGRLAERIERSGAQVARSSASLPDLAQSARLYMKLLNAARSPRLTPAALAEAQGLAAALSPDDRSLAAERARGWAMIHREWLATDAARLQLQQRWHELFREFDAVIYPAAAVPAFPHDQSEPFDARQLDIDGKLYPYADACFIWADPASTCGLPATAVPIERTPAGLPIGVQIIGPYLEDRTTIALAGLLEREFGGFVPPPSLPSTQFAK
;
A
#
# COMPACT_ATOMS: atom_id res chain seq x y z
N MET A 1 -37.57 -1.88 -25.60
CA MET A 1 -36.77 -2.44 -24.51
C MET A 1 -36.74 -1.41 -23.38
N GLN A 2 -37.39 -1.70 -22.26
CA GLN A 2 -37.32 -0.85 -21.06
C GLN A 2 -35.85 -0.85 -20.55
N ARG A 3 -35.25 0.31 -20.40
CA ARG A 3 -33.96 0.45 -19.72
C ARG A 3 -34.13 -0.09 -18.29
N ALA A 4 -33.25 -1.01 -17.86
CA ALA A 4 -33.13 -1.40 -16.46
C ALA A 4 -32.92 -0.13 -15.60
N PRO A 5 -33.40 -0.12 -14.33
CA PRO A 5 -33.19 1.01 -13.46
C PRO A 5 -31.68 1.35 -13.40
N ALA A 6 -31.36 2.65 -13.44
CA ALA A 6 -30.00 3.14 -13.36
C ALA A 6 -29.35 2.65 -12.05
N ALA A 7 -28.02 2.42 -12.06
CA ALA A 7 -27.28 2.10 -10.85
C ALA A 7 -27.42 3.25 -9.84
N ASP A 8 -27.49 2.93 -8.54
CA ASP A 8 -27.53 3.95 -7.49
C ASP A 8 -26.21 4.74 -7.48
N ALA A 9 -26.27 6.04 -7.23
CA ALA A 9 -25.09 6.90 -7.16
C ALA A 9 -24.08 6.42 -6.11
N ALA A 10 -24.56 5.88 -4.99
CA ALA A 10 -23.70 5.28 -3.95
C ALA A 10 -22.93 4.05 -4.46
N ASP A 11 -23.56 3.23 -5.33
CA ASP A 11 -22.92 2.08 -5.97
C ASP A 11 -21.82 2.51 -6.96
N LEU A 12 -21.95 3.68 -7.59
CA LEU A 12 -20.95 4.20 -8.50
C LEU A 12 -19.77 4.84 -7.76
N ASP A 13 -20.03 5.53 -6.64
CA ASP A 13 -19.00 6.17 -5.83
C ASP A 13 -18.10 5.14 -5.13
N TYR A 14 -18.72 4.11 -4.52
CA TYR A 14 -18.04 3.21 -3.60
C TYR A 14 -18.18 1.72 -3.95
N GLY A 15 -18.78 1.38 -5.07
CA GLY A 15 -18.94 0.00 -5.52
C GLY A 15 -17.62 -0.73 -5.67
N SER A 16 -17.63 -2.04 -5.40
CA SER A 16 -16.50 -2.92 -5.67
C SER A 16 -16.27 -3.07 -7.18
N ILE A 17 -15.08 -3.51 -7.58
CA ILE A 17 -14.79 -3.82 -8.99
C ILE A 17 -15.81 -4.84 -9.53
N SER A 18 -16.13 -5.86 -8.74
CA SER A 18 -17.10 -6.89 -9.15
C SER A 18 -18.52 -6.32 -9.37
N THR A 19 -18.96 -5.42 -8.50
CA THR A 19 -20.26 -4.71 -8.65
C THR A 19 -20.27 -3.86 -9.92
N LEU A 20 -19.23 -3.08 -10.14
CA LEU A 20 -19.09 -2.21 -11.31
C LEU A 20 -18.99 -3.02 -12.61
N LEU A 21 -18.20 -4.09 -12.65
CA LEU A 21 -18.12 -5.00 -13.79
C LEU A 21 -19.48 -5.65 -14.09
N SER A 22 -20.22 -6.05 -13.06
CA SER A 22 -21.57 -6.62 -13.23
C SER A 22 -22.53 -5.61 -13.87
N ALA A 23 -22.46 -4.34 -13.46
CA ALA A 23 -23.26 -3.27 -14.04
C ALA A 23 -22.88 -2.99 -15.51
N LEU A 24 -21.57 -2.95 -15.83
CA LEU A 24 -21.04 -2.81 -17.19
C LEU A 24 -21.46 -3.97 -18.09
N HIS A 25 -21.31 -5.20 -17.62
CA HIS A 25 -21.68 -6.41 -18.37
C HIS A 25 -23.20 -6.51 -18.61
N ALA A 26 -24.01 -6.07 -17.64
CA ALA A 26 -25.46 -6.00 -17.78
C ALA A 26 -25.91 -4.77 -18.58
N ARG A 27 -24.98 -3.89 -19.02
CA ARG A 27 -25.27 -2.62 -19.73
C ARG A 27 -26.20 -1.69 -18.95
N LYS A 28 -26.16 -1.76 -17.62
CA LYS A 28 -26.86 -0.80 -16.74
C LYS A 28 -26.17 0.57 -16.76
N ILE A 29 -24.87 0.58 -17.01
CA ILE A 29 -24.02 1.74 -17.23
C ILE A 29 -22.97 1.39 -18.27
N SER A 30 -22.52 2.36 -19.05
CA SER A 30 -21.35 2.26 -19.94
C SER A 30 -20.05 2.60 -19.19
N ALA A 31 -18.90 2.19 -19.73
CA ALA A 31 -17.60 2.59 -19.21
C ALA A 31 -17.40 4.12 -19.31
N SER A 32 -17.93 4.74 -20.36
CA SER A 32 -17.91 6.19 -20.55
C SER A 32 -18.74 6.93 -19.48
N GLU A 33 -19.93 6.43 -19.11
CA GLU A 33 -20.75 6.99 -18.04
C GLU A 33 -20.10 6.79 -16.67
N LEU A 34 -19.54 5.61 -16.36
CA LEU A 34 -18.81 5.35 -15.14
C LEU A 34 -17.61 6.28 -14.99
N LEU A 35 -16.82 6.46 -16.06
CA LEU A 35 -15.70 7.38 -16.08
C LEU A 35 -16.13 8.82 -15.88
N ALA A 36 -17.20 9.27 -16.57
CA ALA A 36 -17.73 10.63 -16.44
C ALA A 36 -18.16 10.91 -14.98
N HIS A 37 -18.81 9.95 -14.33
CA HIS A 37 -19.16 10.03 -12.91
C HIS A 37 -17.93 10.15 -12.01
N THR A 38 -16.91 9.30 -12.24
CA THR A 38 -15.65 9.34 -11.49
C THR A 38 -14.92 10.67 -11.66
N ILE A 39 -14.86 11.22 -12.88
CA ILE A 39 -14.24 12.53 -13.16
C ILE A 39 -15.01 13.65 -12.45
N ALA A 40 -16.34 13.67 -12.54
CA ALA A 40 -17.16 14.69 -11.88
C ALA A 40 -16.94 14.68 -10.36
N ARG A 41 -16.81 13.49 -9.75
CA ARG A 41 -16.51 13.34 -8.33
C ARG A 41 -15.12 13.87 -7.98
N ILE A 42 -14.09 13.56 -8.77
CA ILE A 42 -12.74 14.11 -8.59
C ILE A 42 -12.76 15.64 -8.69
N GLU A 43 -13.43 16.19 -9.71
CA GLU A 43 -13.53 17.65 -9.90
C GLU A 43 -14.24 18.34 -8.74
N ALA A 44 -15.26 17.71 -8.17
CA ALA A 44 -16.02 18.25 -7.04
C ALA A 44 -15.28 18.21 -5.70
N LEU A 45 -14.49 17.17 -5.42
CA LEU A 45 -13.97 16.91 -4.08
C LEU A 45 -12.45 17.04 -3.96
N ASP A 46 -11.69 16.79 -5.04
CA ASP A 46 -10.23 16.68 -4.97
C ASP A 46 -9.53 18.04 -4.74
N GLY A 47 -10.22 19.17 -4.92
CA GLY A 47 -9.69 20.50 -4.62
C GLY A 47 -9.29 20.68 -3.14
N GLN A 48 -9.95 19.99 -2.21
CA GLN A 48 -9.64 20.01 -0.78
C GLN A 48 -8.83 18.79 -0.33
N ILE A 49 -8.83 17.68 -1.10
CA ILE A 49 -8.11 16.44 -0.77
C ILE A 49 -6.73 16.43 -1.42
N ASN A 50 -6.63 16.85 -2.67
CA ASN A 50 -5.40 16.86 -3.48
C ASN A 50 -4.77 15.48 -3.62
N ALA A 51 -5.58 14.48 -3.96
CA ALA A 51 -5.15 13.10 -4.12
C ALA A 51 -4.67 12.80 -5.55
N VAL A 52 -5.40 13.26 -6.59
CA VAL A 52 -5.12 12.98 -8.02
C VAL A 52 -4.41 14.18 -8.64
N ILE A 53 -3.08 14.15 -8.62
CA ILE A 53 -2.23 15.31 -8.94
C ILE A 53 -1.79 15.39 -10.42
N VAL A 54 -1.85 14.30 -11.15
CA VAL A 54 -1.64 14.25 -12.61
C VAL A 54 -2.91 13.64 -13.21
N ARG A 55 -3.72 14.44 -13.86
CA ARG A 55 -5.02 14.05 -14.43
C ARG A 55 -4.85 13.74 -15.92
N ASP A 56 -5.34 12.58 -16.34
CA ASP A 56 -5.27 12.10 -17.73
C ASP A 56 -6.66 11.82 -18.30
N PHE A 57 -7.57 12.76 -18.09
CA PHE A 57 -8.98 12.55 -18.38
C PHE A 57 -9.30 12.38 -19.87
N ASP A 58 -8.54 13.00 -20.78
CA ASP A 58 -8.80 12.89 -22.21
C ASP A 58 -8.47 11.50 -22.73
N ARG A 59 -7.26 10.98 -22.42
CA ARG A 59 -6.91 9.59 -22.79
C ARG A 59 -7.78 8.57 -22.07
N ALA A 60 -8.20 8.86 -20.83
CA ALA A 60 -9.15 8.03 -20.10
C ALA A 60 -10.52 7.96 -20.83
N ARG A 61 -11.02 9.08 -21.38
CA ARG A 61 -12.27 9.10 -22.18
C ARG A 61 -12.12 8.23 -23.44
N ASP A 62 -10.98 8.29 -24.12
CA ASP A 62 -10.70 7.43 -25.29
C ASP A 62 -10.70 5.96 -24.88
N ALA A 63 -10.02 5.59 -23.78
CA ALA A 63 -9.97 4.25 -23.28
C ALA A 63 -11.35 3.73 -22.84
N ALA A 64 -12.18 4.57 -22.23
CA ALA A 64 -13.55 4.21 -21.86
C ALA A 64 -14.43 3.94 -23.08
N ARG A 65 -14.35 4.78 -24.14
CA ARG A 65 -15.04 4.52 -25.41
C ARG A 65 -14.58 3.20 -26.06
N ALA A 66 -13.28 2.90 -26.02
CA ALA A 66 -12.76 1.64 -26.51
C ALA A 66 -13.26 0.44 -25.69
N ALA A 67 -13.39 0.62 -24.37
CA ALA A 67 -13.97 -0.39 -23.48
C ALA A 67 -15.46 -0.62 -23.78
N ASP A 68 -16.24 0.42 -24.02
CA ASP A 68 -17.65 0.33 -24.43
C ASP A 68 -17.80 -0.47 -25.74
N ALA A 69 -16.96 -0.20 -26.74
CA ALA A 69 -16.94 -0.94 -27.98
C ALA A 69 -16.58 -2.43 -27.77
N ALA A 70 -15.61 -2.73 -26.89
CA ALA A 70 -15.22 -4.09 -26.54
C ALA A 70 -16.36 -4.84 -25.81
N LEU A 71 -16.99 -4.19 -24.81
CA LEU A 71 -18.17 -4.71 -24.13
C LEU A 71 -19.33 -4.98 -25.10
N GLY A 72 -19.50 -4.09 -26.10
CA GLY A 72 -20.48 -4.24 -27.20
C GLY A 72 -20.26 -5.50 -28.02
N ARG A 73 -19.02 -5.89 -28.25
CA ARG A 73 -18.63 -7.14 -28.93
C ARG A 73 -18.68 -8.39 -28.02
N GLY A 74 -19.01 -8.23 -26.75
CA GLY A 74 -19.10 -9.33 -25.80
C GLY A 74 -17.77 -9.68 -25.13
N GLU A 75 -16.71 -8.87 -25.28
CA GLU A 75 -15.44 -9.10 -24.60
C GLU A 75 -15.60 -9.04 -23.09
N ARG A 76 -14.80 -9.88 -22.39
CA ARG A 76 -14.76 -9.96 -20.93
C ARG A 76 -13.30 -10.02 -20.49
N ARG A 77 -12.77 -8.87 -20.04
CA ARG A 77 -11.43 -8.75 -19.43
C ARG A 77 -11.58 -8.38 -17.95
N PRO A 78 -10.64 -8.76 -17.08
CA PRO A 78 -10.79 -8.63 -15.62
C PRO A 78 -11.06 -7.21 -15.10
N LEU A 79 -10.63 -6.17 -15.82
CA LEU A 79 -10.80 -4.76 -15.43
C LEU A 79 -11.41 -3.92 -16.56
N LEU A 80 -12.11 -4.53 -17.52
CA LEU A 80 -12.62 -3.84 -18.70
C LEU A 80 -13.56 -2.68 -18.35
N GLY A 81 -13.10 -1.45 -18.59
CA GLY A 81 -13.85 -0.23 -18.33
C GLY A 81 -13.75 0.30 -16.88
N ILE A 82 -12.96 -0.32 -16.01
CA ILE A 82 -12.79 0.09 -14.61
C ILE A 82 -11.80 1.25 -14.50
N PRO A 83 -12.18 2.40 -13.88
CA PRO A 83 -11.28 3.50 -13.61
C PRO A 83 -10.22 3.13 -12.56
N VAL A 84 -8.94 3.43 -12.84
CA VAL A 84 -7.81 3.09 -11.97
C VAL A 84 -6.87 4.29 -11.83
N THR A 85 -6.43 4.56 -10.59
CA THR A 85 -5.36 5.53 -10.32
C THR A 85 -4.03 4.82 -10.10
N MET A 86 -2.93 5.51 -10.44
CA MET A 86 -1.58 5.03 -10.26
C MET A 86 -0.82 5.92 -9.29
N LYS A 87 -0.07 5.35 -8.35
CA LYS A 87 0.87 6.14 -7.56
C LYS A 87 1.86 6.85 -8.47
N GLU A 88 2.24 8.08 -8.15
CA GLU A 88 3.00 8.96 -9.05
C GLU A 88 4.31 8.37 -9.59
N PRO A 89 5.12 7.56 -8.83
CA PRO A 89 6.42 7.07 -9.33
C PRO A 89 6.34 6.02 -10.44
N PHE A 90 5.16 5.52 -10.78
CA PHE A 90 5.02 4.58 -11.89
C PHE A 90 5.11 5.31 -13.23
N ASN A 91 5.92 4.79 -14.13
CA ASN A 91 5.93 5.26 -15.51
C ASN A 91 4.57 4.97 -16.17
N VAL A 92 3.90 6.03 -16.58
CA VAL A 92 2.77 6.00 -17.52
C VAL A 92 3.22 6.81 -18.72
N ALA A 93 3.35 6.20 -19.88
CA ALA A 93 3.91 6.83 -21.08
C ALA A 93 3.27 8.19 -21.37
N GLY A 94 4.10 9.23 -21.51
CA GLY A 94 3.69 10.60 -21.77
C GLY A 94 3.08 11.35 -20.58
N LEU A 95 3.08 10.80 -19.35
CA LEU A 95 2.72 11.54 -18.14
C LEU A 95 3.95 11.85 -17.29
N PRO A 96 3.97 12.99 -16.57
CA PRO A 96 5.06 13.31 -15.66
C PRO A 96 5.32 12.21 -14.64
N THR A 97 6.59 11.88 -14.39
CA THR A 97 7.06 10.99 -13.33
C THR A 97 8.22 11.65 -12.62
N THR A 98 7.98 12.18 -11.42
CA THR A 98 8.90 13.11 -10.75
C THR A 98 9.49 12.56 -9.47
N TRP A 99 8.87 11.54 -8.84
CA TRP A 99 9.18 11.09 -7.48
C TRP A 99 9.10 12.23 -6.44
N GLY A 100 8.35 13.30 -6.77
CA GLY A 100 8.22 14.51 -5.96
C GLY A 100 9.43 15.46 -6.03
N PHE A 101 10.44 15.15 -6.84
CA PHE A 101 11.62 16.02 -6.99
C PHE A 101 11.37 17.12 -8.04
N PRO A 102 11.48 18.42 -7.69
CA PRO A 102 11.23 19.52 -8.61
C PRO A 102 12.08 19.49 -9.89
N HIS A 103 13.32 18.97 -9.83
CA HIS A 103 14.21 18.90 -10.98
C HIS A 103 13.78 17.81 -12.01
N PHE A 104 12.82 16.94 -11.69
CA PHE A 104 12.23 15.99 -12.62
C PHE A 104 10.83 16.40 -13.09
N ARG A 105 10.38 17.64 -12.80
CA ARG A 105 9.01 18.10 -13.11
C ARG A 105 8.58 17.83 -14.55
N ASP A 106 9.51 17.98 -15.49
CA ASP A 106 9.24 17.84 -16.92
C ASP A 106 9.60 16.46 -17.49
N PHE A 107 10.05 15.53 -16.64
CA PHE A 107 10.37 14.19 -17.10
C PHE A 107 9.11 13.41 -17.42
N GLN A 108 8.99 12.95 -18.68
CA GLN A 108 7.91 12.10 -19.16
C GLN A 108 8.51 10.81 -19.74
N PRO A 109 8.19 9.64 -19.18
CA PRO A 109 8.65 8.36 -19.71
C PRO A 109 8.01 8.07 -21.07
N ALA A 110 8.78 7.47 -21.98
CA ALA A 110 8.28 7.03 -23.27
C ALA A 110 7.49 5.71 -23.19
N GLU A 111 7.70 4.92 -22.14
CA GLU A 111 7.11 3.59 -21.96
C GLU A 111 6.39 3.47 -20.64
N ASP A 112 5.33 2.65 -20.63
CA ASP A 112 4.62 2.27 -19.42
C ASP A 112 5.48 1.37 -18.51
N ALA A 113 5.30 1.49 -17.22
CA ALA A 113 5.72 0.46 -16.28
C ALA A 113 4.99 -0.86 -16.59
N LEU A 114 5.64 -2.01 -16.32
CA LEU A 114 5.03 -3.32 -16.60
C LEU A 114 3.66 -3.48 -15.92
N VAL A 115 3.52 -3.03 -14.68
CA VAL A 115 2.24 -3.05 -13.97
C VAL A 115 1.16 -2.22 -14.69
N VAL A 116 1.51 -1.08 -15.27
CA VAL A 116 0.59 -0.24 -16.07
C VAL A 116 0.18 -0.95 -17.35
N SER A 117 1.14 -1.55 -18.05
CA SER A 117 0.86 -2.33 -19.25
C SER A 117 -0.08 -3.51 -18.98
N ARG A 118 0.12 -4.24 -17.88
CA ARG A 118 -0.76 -5.33 -17.43
C ARG A 118 -2.18 -4.86 -17.13
N LEU A 119 -2.32 -3.74 -16.43
CA LEU A 119 -3.63 -3.13 -16.14
C LEU A 119 -4.37 -2.72 -17.42
N LYS A 120 -3.67 -2.05 -18.36
CA LYS A 120 -4.24 -1.66 -19.66
C LYS A 120 -4.64 -2.91 -20.46
N ALA A 121 -3.83 -3.96 -20.49
CA ALA A 121 -4.16 -5.23 -21.13
C ALA A 121 -5.38 -5.91 -20.52
N ALA A 122 -5.57 -5.78 -19.18
CA ALA A 122 -6.77 -6.23 -18.48
C ALA A 122 -8.00 -5.35 -18.73
N GLY A 123 -7.86 -4.22 -19.44
CA GLY A 123 -8.94 -3.31 -19.82
C GLY A 123 -9.19 -2.15 -18.86
N ALA A 124 -8.30 -1.92 -17.90
CA ALA A 124 -8.40 -0.79 -16.98
C ALA A 124 -8.29 0.56 -17.70
N VAL A 125 -9.04 1.54 -17.22
CA VAL A 125 -9.01 2.93 -17.65
C VAL A 125 -8.15 3.73 -16.69
N ILE A 126 -6.89 4.04 -17.05
CA ILE A 126 -6.02 4.84 -16.20
C ILE A 126 -6.49 6.30 -16.23
N ILE A 127 -6.88 6.84 -15.08
CA ILE A 127 -7.46 8.20 -14.97
C ILE A 127 -6.47 9.26 -14.52
N GLY A 128 -5.31 8.84 -14.00
CA GLY A 128 -4.28 9.75 -13.53
C GLY A 128 -3.38 9.15 -12.47
N LYS A 129 -2.54 10.03 -11.89
CA LYS A 129 -1.56 9.63 -10.87
C LYS A 129 -1.82 10.33 -9.55
N THR A 130 -1.54 9.63 -8.45
CA THR A 130 -1.83 10.08 -7.08
C THR A 130 -0.59 10.59 -6.36
N ASN A 131 -0.79 11.54 -5.44
CA ASN A 131 0.28 12.26 -4.75
C ASN A 131 1.12 11.37 -3.81
N ILE A 132 2.34 11.84 -3.55
CA ILE A 132 3.40 11.16 -2.79
C ILE A 132 4.25 12.19 -2.04
N PRO A 133 5.01 11.80 -1.00
CA PRO A 133 6.10 12.62 -0.47
C PRO A 133 7.33 12.57 -1.38
N ILE A 134 8.16 13.60 -1.28
CA ILE A 134 9.44 13.68 -2.01
C ILE A 134 10.29 12.43 -1.75
N GLY A 135 10.75 11.78 -2.82
CA GLY A 135 11.57 10.57 -2.74
C GLY A 135 10.93 9.40 -2.00
N LEU A 136 9.63 9.42 -1.78
CA LEU A 136 8.84 8.39 -1.08
C LEU A 136 9.29 8.17 0.38
N ARG A 137 9.74 9.22 1.09
CA ARG A 137 10.43 9.08 2.37
C ARG A 137 9.57 9.29 3.61
N ASP A 138 8.28 9.64 3.47
CA ASP A 138 7.44 10.06 4.57
C ASP A 138 6.12 9.25 4.64
N PHE A 139 5.50 9.24 5.83
CA PHE A 139 4.11 8.77 6.06
C PHE A 139 3.09 9.89 5.97
N GLN A 140 3.41 10.92 5.25
CA GLN A 140 2.57 12.00 4.78
C GLN A 140 2.82 12.17 3.29
N SER A 141 1.84 12.61 2.51
CA SER A 141 1.98 12.74 1.05
C SER A 141 1.96 14.20 0.65
N TYR A 142 3.15 14.78 0.50
CA TYR A 142 3.34 16.19 0.12
C TYR A 142 4.66 16.38 -0.63
N ASN A 143 4.73 17.35 -1.51
CA ASN A 143 5.94 17.80 -2.19
C ASN A 143 5.77 19.19 -2.80
N ASP A 144 6.88 19.82 -3.19
CA ASP A 144 6.90 21.20 -3.73
C ASP A 144 6.28 21.34 -5.12
N ILE A 145 6.00 20.24 -5.82
CA ILE A 145 5.39 20.27 -7.16
C ILE A 145 3.87 20.37 -7.04
N HIS A 146 3.29 19.55 -6.15
CA HIS A 146 1.86 19.28 -6.09
C HIS A 146 1.20 19.66 -4.76
N GLY A 147 1.97 20.06 -3.75
CA GLY A 147 1.44 20.38 -2.42
C GLY A 147 1.07 19.14 -1.62
N THR A 148 0.19 19.32 -0.64
CA THR A 148 -0.16 18.34 0.39
C THR A 148 -1.47 17.62 0.06
N THR A 149 -1.51 16.31 0.25
CA THR A 149 -2.75 15.51 0.25
C THR A 149 -3.30 15.44 1.67
N ASN A 150 -4.58 15.73 1.80
CA ASN A 150 -5.32 15.68 3.04
C ASN A 150 -6.09 14.36 3.19
N ASN A 151 -6.29 13.91 4.43
CA ASN A 151 -7.06 12.71 4.72
C ASN A 151 -8.57 12.99 4.55
N PRO A 152 -9.32 12.21 3.75
CA PRO A 152 -10.77 12.41 3.57
C PRO A 152 -11.60 12.27 4.86
N TRP A 153 -11.08 11.65 5.90
CA TRP A 153 -11.74 11.54 7.21
C TRP A 153 -11.59 12.80 8.07
N ASP A 154 -10.46 13.50 7.92
CA ASP A 154 -10.14 14.76 8.59
C ASP A 154 -9.06 15.47 7.78
N LEU A 155 -9.44 16.57 7.11
CA LEU A 155 -8.55 17.31 6.21
C LEU A 155 -7.32 17.92 6.90
N GLY A 156 -7.31 18.02 8.23
CA GLY A 156 -6.16 18.46 9.02
C GLY A 156 -5.12 17.36 9.29
N ARG A 157 -5.35 16.14 8.79
CA ARG A 157 -4.52 14.97 9.09
C ARG A 157 -3.91 14.34 7.86
N SER A 158 -2.80 13.60 8.09
CA SER A 158 -2.11 12.85 7.06
C SER A 158 -2.99 11.69 6.53
N PRO A 159 -3.04 11.45 5.21
CA PRO A 159 -3.60 10.24 4.62
C PRO A 159 -2.64 9.05 4.69
N GLY A 160 -1.49 9.21 5.36
CA GLY A 160 -0.39 8.28 5.30
C GLY A 160 0.54 8.55 4.11
N GLY A 161 1.53 7.70 3.97
CA GLY A 161 2.55 7.78 2.92
C GLY A 161 3.34 6.46 2.80
N SER A 162 3.99 6.29 1.72
CA SER A 162 4.12 7.22 0.61
C SER A 162 3.01 7.06 -0.45
N SER A 163 2.07 6.08 -0.36
CA SER A 163 0.89 5.95 -1.24
C SER A 163 -0.35 6.67 -0.64
N GLY A 164 -0.16 7.80 0.05
CA GLY A 164 -1.25 8.49 0.73
C GLY A 164 -2.28 9.07 -0.23
N GLY A 165 -1.86 9.62 -1.37
CA GLY A 165 -2.77 10.03 -2.41
C GLY A 165 -3.65 8.87 -2.94
N SER A 166 -3.09 7.64 -3.02
CA SER A 166 -3.86 6.44 -3.41
C SER A 166 -4.89 6.05 -2.35
N GLY A 167 -4.51 6.06 -1.06
CA GLY A 167 -5.43 5.80 0.05
C GLY A 167 -6.55 6.83 0.10
N ALA A 168 -6.20 8.12 -0.01
CA ALA A 168 -7.17 9.22 -0.02
C ALA A 168 -8.13 9.14 -1.22
N ALA A 169 -7.61 8.86 -2.43
CA ALA A 169 -8.42 8.70 -3.63
C ALA A 169 -9.46 7.57 -3.48
N LEU A 170 -9.05 6.42 -2.94
CA LEU A 170 -9.96 5.30 -2.68
C LEU A 170 -11.02 5.63 -1.64
N ALA A 171 -10.62 6.25 -0.52
CA ALA A 171 -11.55 6.66 0.54
C ALA A 171 -12.54 7.72 0.04
N ALA A 172 -12.12 8.59 -0.87
CA ALA A 172 -12.98 9.61 -1.50
C ALA A 172 -13.85 9.06 -2.64
N GLY A 173 -13.70 7.81 -3.06
CA GLY A 173 -14.46 7.23 -4.17
C GLY A 173 -13.97 7.65 -5.56
N PHE A 174 -12.69 7.96 -5.72
CA PHE A 174 -12.07 8.32 -7.01
C PHE A 174 -11.61 7.08 -7.81
N GLY A 175 -12.52 6.13 -7.97
CA GLY A 175 -12.28 4.83 -8.55
C GLY A 175 -12.12 3.71 -7.52
N PRO A 176 -12.28 2.43 -7.91
CA PRO A 176 -12.29 1.29 -7.01
C PRO A 176 -10.88 0.71 -6.76
N LEU A 177 -9.89 1.05 -7.57
CA LEU A 177 -8.55 0.48 -7.55
C LEU A 177 -7.48 1.56 -7.67
N SER A 178 -6.45 1.46 -6.85
CA SER A 178 -5.20 2.20 -6.99
C SER A 178 -4.01 1.26 -6.86
N ILE A 179 -2.92 1.53 -7.59
CA ILE A 179 -1.67 0.79 -7.42
C ILE A 179 -0.69 1.62 -6.61
N GLY A 180 -0.23 1.05 -5.52
CA GLY A 180 0.77 1.61 -4.63
C GLY A 180 2.10 0.86 -4.67
N SER A 181 3.02 1.29 -3.81
CA SER A 181 4.29 0.60 -3.57
C SER A 181 4.63 0.66 -2.09
N ASP A 182 5.35 -0.34 -1.59
CA ASP A 182 5.68 -0.49 -0.17
C ASP A 182 7.12 -0.97 0.00
N ILE A 183 7.91 -0.23 0.75
CA ILE A 183 9.23 -0.63 1.25
C ILE A 183 9.26 -0.54 2.77
N GLY A 184 8.49 0.40 3.31
CA GLY A 184 8.47 0.77 4.70
C GLY A 184 7.05 0.95 5.28
N GLY A 185 6.03 0.26 4.75
CA GLY A 185 4.65 0.44 5.16
C GLY A 185 3.82 1.30 4.20
N SER A 186 4.38 1.68 3.04
CA SER A 186 3.81 2.71 2.17
C SER A 186 2.52 2.32 1.42
N ILE A 187 2.03 1.10 1.52
CA ILE A 187 0.67 0.66 1.18
C ILE A 187 -0.15 0.53 2.47
N ARG A 188 0.42 -0.13 3.48
CA ARG A 188 -0.25 -0.55 4.71
C ARG A 188 -0.65 0.63 5.61
N VAL A 189 0.24 1.62 5.75
CA VAL A 189 -0.04 2.84 6.55
C VAL A 189 -1.14 3.70 5.92
N PRO A 190 -1.10 4.04 4.60
CA PRO A 190 -2.23 4.73 3.97
C PRO A 190 -3.53 3.94 4.03
N ALA A 191 -3.49 2.61 3.91
CA ALA A 191 -4.67 1.77 4.07
C ALA A 191 -5.27 1.88 5.48
N HIS A 192 -4.43 1.84 6.52
CA HIS A 192 -4.83 2.05 7.91
C HIS A 192 -5.40 3.46 8.15
N PHE A 193 -4.74 4.52 7.66
CA PHE A 193 -5.15 5.92 7.91
C PHE A 193 -6.40 6.32 7.14
N CYS A 194 -6.61 5.76 5.96
CA CYS A 194 -7.76 6.08 5.11
C CYS A 194 -8.91 5.05 5.24
N GLY A 195 -8.74 3.98 6.03
CA GLY A 195 -9.77 2.98 6.24
C GLY A 195 -10.07 2.13 5.01
N VAL A 196 -9.07 1.87 4.17
CA VAL A 196 -9.17 1.05 2.95
C VAL A 196 -8.34 -0.22 3.07
N PHE A 197 -8.46 -1.12 2.11
CA PHE A 197 -7.63 -2.32 2.01
C PHE A 197 -6.36 -2.02 1.22
N GLY A 198 -5.25 -2.66 1.60
CA GLY A 198 -4.00 -2.57 0.87
C GLY A 198 -3.21 -3.87 0.99
N HIS A 199 -2.63 -4.34 -0.10
CA HIS A 199 -1.83 -5.56 -0.07
C HIS A 199 -0.38 -5.26 -0.48
N LYS A 200 0.54 -5.53 0.43
CA LYS A 200 1.97 -5.62 0.19
C LYS A 200 2.29 -7.06 -0.23
N PRO A 201 2.52 -7.34 -1.51
CA PRO A 201 2.80 -8.71 -1.96
C PRO A 201 4.11 -9.26 -1.40
N SER A 202 4.28 -10.55 -1.52
CA SER A 202 5.58 -11.22 -1.37
C SER A 202 6.63 -10.56 -2.26
N LEU A 203 7.85 -10.45 -1.75
CA LEU A 203 8.97 -9.85 -2.50
C LEU A 203 9.20 -10.61 -3.81
N GLY A 204 9.30 -9.87 -4.91
CA GLY A 204 9.52 -10.42 -6.25
C GLY A 204 8.25 -10.90 -6.97
N LEU A 205 7.08 -10.91 -6.32
CA LEU A 205 5.82 -11.36 -6.94
C LEU A 205 5.34 -10.44 -8.05
N VAL A 206 5.51 -9.11 -7.89
CA VAL A 206 5.18 -8.10 -8.91
C VAL A 206 6.48 -7.42 -9.34
N PRO A 207 6.87 -7.49 -10.63
CA PRO A 207 8.11 -6.91 -11.14
C PRO A 207 8.12 -5.38 -11.06
N LEU A 208 9.31 -4.80 -10.84
CA LEU A 208 9.51 -3.36 -10.68
C LEU A 208 9.84 -2.61 -11.98
N ARG A 209 9.82 -3.24 -13.16
CA ARG A 209 10.15 -2.58 -14.43
C ARG A 209 9.28 -1.34 -14.65
N GLY A 210 9.94 -0.17 -14.82
CA GLY A 210 9.28 1.13 -14.95
C GLY A 210 8.83 1.76 -13.62
N TYR A 211 9.30 1.22 -12.48
CA TYR A 211 9.25 1.83 -11.16
C TYR A 211 10.68 2.16 -10.72
N SER A 212 11.24 3.22 -11.27
CA SER A 212 12.63 3.64 -11.04
C SER A 212 12.73 5.17 -11.02
N LEU A 213 13.73 5.67 -10.28
CA LEU A 213 13.98 7.11 -10.22
C LEU A 213 14.38 7.63 -11.62
N PRO A 214 13.75 8.72 -12.12
CA PRO A 214 14.16 9.35 -13.38
C PRO A 214 15.64 9.75 -13.40
N PRO A 215 16.32 9.73 -14.54
CA PRO A 215 15.85 9.28 -15.86
C PRO A 215 16.15 7.79 -16.15
N ALA A 216 16.25 6.94 -15.13
CA ALA A 216 16.61 5.54 -15.30
C ALA A 216 15.68 4.81 -16.29
N PRO A 217 16.22 4.02 -17.22
CA PRO A 217 15.42 3.28 -18.18
C PRO A 217 14.60 2.18 -17.50
N PRO A 218 13.45 1.78 -18.09
CA PRO A 218 12.59 0.74 -17.55
C PRO A 218 13.16 -0.67 -17.83
N VAL A 219 14.22 -1.05 -17.11
CA VAL A 219 14.83 -2.38 -17.21
C VAL A 219 14.25 -3.34 -16.18
N PRO A 220 14.21 -4.66 -16.47
CA PRO A 220 13.86 -5.65 -15.46
C PRO A 220 14.77 -5.54 -14.25
N SER A 221 14.19 -5.24 -13.09
CA SER A 221 14.93 -5.11 -11.84
C SER A 221 14.17 -5.78 -10.70
N GLN A 222 14.92 -6.25 -9.71
CA GLN A 222 14.38 -6.76 -8.47
C GLN A 222 14.81 -5.81 -7.35
N GLY A 223 13.84 -5.26 -6.62
CA GLY A 223 14.13 -4.44 -5.45
C GLY A 223 14.63 -5.30 -4.30
N ASP A 224 15.45 -4.70 -3.42
CA ASP A 224 15.90 -5.38 -2.20
C ASP A 224 14.75 -5.58 -1.18
N LEU A 225 13.91 -4.56 -1.00
CA LEU A 225 12.77 -4.57 -0.07
C LEU A 225 11.47 -4.06 -0.71
N ALA A 226 11.59 -3.28 -1.79
CA ALA A 226 10.45 -2.61 -2.38
C ALA A 226 9.55 -3.57 -3.16
N VAL A 227 8.23 -3.39 -2.99
CA VAL A 227 7.20 -4.12 -3.72
C VAL A 227 6.16 -3.17 -4.30
N ILE A 228 5.49 -3.60 -5.36
CA ILE A 228 4.31 -2.97 -5.95
C ILE A 228 3.08 -3.78 -5.52
N GLY A 229 2.01 -3.12 -5.10
CA GLY A 229 0.79 -3.83 -4.72
C GLY A 229 -0.48 -3.01 -4.87
N PRO A 230 -1.64 -3.69 -4.88
CA PRO A 230 -2.94 -3.07 -5.04
C PRO A 230 -3.46 -2.47 -3.73
N MET A 231 -4.28 -1.43 -3.88
CA MET A 231 -5.11 -0.84 -2.83
C MET A 231 -6.55 -0.74 -3.35
N THR A 232 -7.52 -1.10 -2.54
CA THR A 232 -8.94 -1.21 -2.92
C THR A 232 -9.84 -0.94 -1.71
N ARG A 233 -11.16 -1.06 -1.89
CA ARG A 233 -12.12 -0.98 -0.79
C ARG A 233 -12.63 -2.34 -0.29
N THR A 234 -12.26 -3.45 -0.95
CA THR A 234 -12.65 -4.81 -0.55
C THR A 234 -11.48 -5.78 -0.70
N ALA A 235 -11.45 -6.84 0.10
CA ALA A 235 -10.44 -7.89 -0.03
C ALA A 235 -10.58 -8.67 -1.35
N ALA A 236 -11.80 -8.84 -1.84
CA ALA A 236 -12.05 -9.51 -3.13
C ALA A 236 -11.42 -8.75 -4.30
N ASP A 237 -11.48 -7.42 -4.27
CA ASP A 237 -10.86 -6.57 -5.29
C ASP A 237 -9.33 -6.60 -5.21
N LEU A 238 -8.73 -6.78 -4.00
CA LEU A 238 -7.29 -7.02 -3.86
C LEU A 238 -6.87 -8.31 -4.56
N ALA A 239 -7.62 -9.39 -4.37
CA ALA A 239 -7.32 -10.68 -5.00
C ALA A 239 -7.36 -10.56 -6.53
N LEU A 240 -8.42 -9.95 -7.07
CA LEU A 240 -8.57 -9.71 -8.51
C LEU A 240 -7.44 -8.85 -9.06
N ALA A 241 -7.12 -7.76 -8.39
CA ALA A 241 -6.05 -6.87 -8.82
C ALA A 241 -4.66 -7.54 -8.75
N LEU A 242 -4.40 -8.35 -7.70
CA LEU A 242 -3.16 -9.12 -7.58
C LEU A 242 -3.01 -10.12 -8.73
N ASP A 243 -4.07 -10.84 -9.09
CA ASP A 243 -4.06 -11.79 -10.20
C ASP A 243 -3.76 -11.12 -11.56
N VAL A 244 -4.12 -9.83 -11.72
CA VAL A 244 -3.78 -9.05 -12.93
C VAL A 244 -2.32 -8.61 -12.95
N ILE A 245 -1.77 -8.17 -11.81
CA ILE A 245 -0.45 -7.52 -11.80
C ILE A 245 0.70 -8.47 -11.47
N ALA A 246 0.43 -9.60 -10.80
CA ALA A 246 1.43 -10.57 -10.37
C ALA A 246 1.99 -11.41 -11.52
N GLY A 247 3.17 -11.96 -11.30
CA GLY A 247 3.84 -12.85 -12.25
C GLY A 247 5.20 -12.32 -12.70
N PRO A 248 6.06 -13.20 -13.19
CA PRO A 248 7.42 -12.85 -13.59
C PRO A 248 7.46 -11.86 -14.75
N ASP A 249 8.53 -11.07 -14.85
CA ASP A 249 8.78 -10.21 -16.00
C ASP A 249 9.15 -11.08 -17.21
N GLU A 250 8.42 -10.92 -18.31
CA GLU A 250 8.60 -11.69 -19.56
C GLU A 250 9.96 -11.47 -20.21
N MET A 251 10.65 -10.37 -19.90
CA MET A 251 12.01 -10.08 -20.39
C MET A 251 13.11 -10.74 -19.56
N ARG A 252 12.76 -11.38 -18.43
CA ARG A 252 13.70 -12.00 -17.51
C ARG A 252 13.19 -13.36 -17.03
N ASP A 253 12.56 -13.38 -15.86
CA ASP A 253 12.16 -14.61 -15.18
C ASP A 253 10.99 -15.29 -15.91
N GLY A 254 10.14 -14.53 -16.59
CA GLY A 254 9.03 -15.02 -17.39
C GLY A 254 9.40 -15.83 -18.63
N ILE A 255 10.69 -15.85 -19.02
CA ILE A 255 11.19 -16.75 -20.06
C ILE A 255 11.06 -18.21 -19.60
N GLY A 256 11.46 -18.52 -18.37
CA GLY A 256 11.53 -19.89 -17.83
C GLY A 256 10.48 -20.22 -16.76
N TYR A 257 9.86 -19.22 -16.12
CA TYR A 257 8.96 -19.42 -15.00
C TYR A 257 7.52 -18.98 -15.29
N ARG A 258 6.58 -19.63 -14.64
CA ARG A 258 5.17 -19.26 -14.60
C ARG A 258 4.74 -19.17 -13.13
N LEU A 259 3.93 -18.16 -12.81
CA LEU A 259 3.39 -18.02 -11.46
C LEU A 259 2.30 -19.07 -11.20
N ALA A 260 2.43 -19.77 -10.09
CA ALA A 260 1.42 -20.69 -9.55
C ALA A 260 1.30 -20.47 -8.05
N LEU A 261 0.60 -19.43 -7.64
CA LEU A 261 0.35 -19.18 -6.21
C LEU A 261 -0.59 -20.26 -5.65
N PRO A 262 -0.30 -20.77 -4.44
CA PRO A 262 -1.20 -21.71 -3.78
C PRO A 262 -2.57 -21.07 -3.51
N ALA A 263 -3.59 -21.92 -3.37
CA ALA A 263 -4.87 -21.50 -2.85
C ALA A 263 -4.73 -20.99 -1.40
N PRO A 264 -5.68 -20.20 -0.88
CA PRO A 264 -5.72 -19.85 0.54
C PRO A 264 -5.70 -21.11 1.41
N ARG A 265 -5.05 -21.04 2.59
CA ARG A 265 -5.01 -22.18 3.53
C ARG A 265 -6.40 -22.63 3.98
N HIS A 266 -7.29 -21.66 4.21
CA HIS A 266 -8.64 -21.90 4.73
C HIS A 266 -9.66 -20.95 4.07
N ASP A 267 -10.92 -21.38 4.01
CA ASP A 267 -12.08 -20.64 3.50
C ASP A 267 -13.05 -20.18 4.62
N GLN A 268 -12.81 -20.63 5.85
CA GLN A 268 -13.61 -20.28 7.03
C GLN A 268 -12.72 -19.75 8.15
N LEU A 269 -13.19 -18.70 8.85
CA LEU A 269 -12.42 -18.04 9.90
C LEU A 269 -12.06 -18.97 11.04
N ARG A 270 -12.97 -19.87 11.42
CA ARG A 270 -12.77 -20.85 12.52
C ARG A 270 -11.63 -21.84 12.30
N ASP A 271 -11.17 -22.02 11.07
CA ASP A 271 -10.13 -22.98 10.73
C ASP A 271 -8.72 -22.37 10.85
N PHE A 272 -8.64 -21.04 11.01
CA PHE A 272 -7.36 -20.33 11.12
C PHE A 272 -6.72 -20.44 12.52
N ARG A 273 -5.40 -20.55 12.53
CA ARG A 273 -4.53 -20.40 13.69
C ARG A 273 -3.81 -19.06 13.56
N ILE A 274 -4.12 -18.13 14.43
CA ILE A 274 -3.68 -16.73 14.31
C ILE A 274 -2.84 -16.35 15.52
N LEU A 275 -1.65 -15.81 15.29
CA LEU A 275 -0.87 -15.13 16.32
C LEU A 275 -1.21 -13.63 16.28
N VAL A 276 -1.59 -13.06 17.39
CA VAL A 276 -1.89 -11.63 17.53
C VAL A 276 -0.80 -10.95 18.33
N ILE A 277 -0.14 -9.98 17.74
CA ILE A 277 0.90 -9.14 18.35
C ILE A 277 0.40 -7.70 18.31
N ASP A 278 0.19 -7.10 19.47
CA ASP A 278 -0.36 -5.74 19.62
C ASP A 278 0.67 -4.72 20.11
N SER A 279 1.91 -5.15 20.34
CA SER A 279 3.00 -4.32 20.86
C SER A 279 4.34 -4.70 20.24
N HIS A 280 5.33 -3.81 20.36
CA HIS A 280 6.68 -4.04 19.90
C HIS A 280 7.68 -3.72 21.02
N PRO A 281 8.75 -4.53 21.25
CA PRO A 281 9.67 -4.32 22.38
C PRO A 281 10.42 -2.97 22.35
N LEU A 282 10.58 -2.36 21.17
CA LEU A 282 11.29 -1.08 21.00
C LEU A 282 10.36 0.13 20.84
N MET A 283 9.05 -0.07 20.63
CA MET A 283 8.10 1.02 20.36
C MET A 283 6.71 0.66 20.85
N PRO A 284 6.04 1.50 21.65
CA PRO A 284 4.69 1.24 22.08
C PRO A 284 3.69 1.39 20.93
N THR A 285 2.61 0.65 21.00
CA THR A 285 1.39 0.88 20.23
C THR A 285 0.46 1.76 21.06
N GLY A 286 -0.09 2.79 20.46
CA GLY A 286 -1.06 3.67 21.13
C GLY A 286 -2.32 2.91 21.56
N GLU A 287 -2.93 3.35 22.66
CA GLU A 287 -4.07 2.67 23.31
C GLU A 287 -5.22 2.42 22.34
N ALA A 288 -5.54 3.39 21.47
CA ALA A 288 -6.63 3.24 20.51
C ALA A 288 -6.41 2.05 19.56
N VAL A 289 -5.18 1.88 19.06
CA VAL A 289 -4.82 0.78 18.14
C VAL A 289 -4.74 -0.54 18.90
N ARG A 290 -4.08 -0.56 20.07
CA ARG A 290 -3.94 -1.76 20.91
C ARG A 290 -5.31 -2.30 21.34
N SER A 291 -6.18 -1.44 21.84
CA SER A 291 -7.54 -1.82 22.26
C SER A 291 -8.39 -2.34 21.08
N ALA A 292 -8.27 -1.75 19.88
CA ALA A 292 -8.95 -2.24 18.70
C ALA A 292 -8.46 -3.63 18.28
N ILE A 293 -7.14 -3.89 18.34
CA ILE A 293 -6.54 -5.22 18.09
C ILE A 293 -7.04 -6.23 19.13
N GLY A 294 -7.11 -5.83 20.42
CA GLY A 294 -7.64 -6.67 21.49
C GLY A 294 -9.06 -7.12 21.22
N ARG A 295 -9.97 -6.16 20.90
CA ARG A 295 -11.36 -6.45 20.54
C ARG A 295 -11.49 -7.31 19.28
N LEU A 296 -10.66 -7.06 18.27
CA LEU A 296 -10.63 -7.89 17.06
C LEU A 296 -10.27 -9.34 17.41
N ALA A 297 -9.24 -9.57 18.20
CA ALA A 297 -8.81 -10.90 18.60
C ALA A 297 -9.90 -11.65 19.39
N GLU A 298 -10.60 -10.99 20.33
CA GLU A 298 -11.74 -11.57 21.03
C GLU A 298 -12.91 -11.94 20.10
N ARG A 299 -13.14 -11.14 19.05
CA ARG A 299 -14.17 -11.44 18.03
C ARG A 299 -13.77 -12.65 17.19
N ILE A 300 -12.48 -12.75 16.81
CA ILE A 300 -11.93 -13.89 16.09
C ILE A 300 -12.03 -15.18 16.93
N GLU A 301 -11.66 -15.14 18.21
CA GLU A 301 -11.81 -16.27 19.14
C GLU A 301 -13.28 -16.74 19.25
N ARG A 302 -14.22 -15.79 19.37
CA ARG A 302 -15.66 -16.12 19.43
C ARG A 302 -16.19 -16.72 18.14
N SER A 303 -15.55 -16.50 17.00
CA SER A 303 -15.89 -17.18 15.73
C SER A 303 -15.35 -18.61 15.64
N GLY A 304 -14.60 -19.07 16.65
CA GLY A 304 -14.06 -20.43 16.74
C GLY A 304 -12.64 -20.59 16.24
N ALA A 305 -11.99 -19.52 15.75
CA ALA A 305 -10.59 -19.57 15.34
C ALA A 305 -9.65 -19.72 16.54
N GLN A 306 -8.49 -20.32 16.31
CA GLN A 306 -7.46 -20.43 17.33
C GLN A 306 -6.62 -19.16 17.36
N VAL A 307 -6.61 -18.46 18.49
CA VAL A 307 -5.85 -17.22 18.68
C VAL A 307 -4.82 -17.40 19.78
N ALA A 308 -3.56 -17.09 19.48
CA ALA A 308 -2.47 -17.01 20.44
C ALA A 308 -2.01 -15.55 20.58
N ARG A 309 -1.56 -15.16 21.77
CA ARG A 309 -1.01 -13.84 22.08
C ARG A 309 0.52 -13.86 22.24
N SER A 310 1.12 -15.04 22.21
CA SER A 310 2.56 -15.26 22.30
C SER A 310 2.92 -16.61 21.69
N SER A 311 4.16 -16.75 21.23
CA SER A 311 4.74 -18.02 20.79
C SER A 311 6.23 -18.02 21.09
N ALA A 312 6.74 -19.17 21.50
CA ALA A 312 8.17 -19.40 21.67
C ALA A 312 8.93 -19.41 20.32
N SER A 313 8.22 -19.69 19.24
CA SER A 313 8.75 -19.67 17.87
C SER A 313 8.80 -18.26 17.26
N LEU A 314 8.24 -17.23 17.92
CA LEU A 314 8.28 -15.86 17.42
C LEU A 314 9.74 -15.37 17.38
N PRO A 315 10.23 -14.91 16.21
CA PRO A 315 11.54 -14.29 16.10
C PRO A 315 11.67 -13.05 17.00
N ASP A 316 12.90 -12.74 17.42
CA ASP A 316 13.19 -11.52 18.18
C ASP A 316 12.87 -10.28 17.33
N LEU A 317 11.75 -9.61 17.62
CA LEU A 317 11.28 -8.44 16.92
C LEU A 317 12.25 -7.25 17.06
N ALA A 318 12.95 -7.12 18.21
CA ALA A 318 13.91 -6.05 18.41
C ALA A 318 15.14 -6.23 17.51
N GLN A 319 15.61 -7.44 17.35
CA GLN A 319 16.71 -7.77 16.42
C GLN A 319 16.25 -7.58 14.98
N SER A 320 15.03 -8.03 14.65
CA SER A 320 14.43 -7.86 13.33
C SER A 320 14.34 -6.39 12.93
N ALA A 321 13.82 -5.53 13.80
CA ALA A 321 13.69 -4.10 13.57
C ALA A 321 15.05 -3.39 13.34
N ARG A 322 16.08 -3.77 14.08
CA ARG A 322 17.44 -3.25 13.88
C ARG A 322 17.99 -3.64 12.50
N LEU A 323 17.80 -4.90 12.13
CA LEU A 323 18.19 -5.42 10.82
C LEU A 323 17.44 -4.68 9.70
N TYR A 324 16.13 -4.49 9.89
CA TYR A 324 15.30 -3.75 8.97
C TYR A 324 15.78 -2.31 8.76
N MET A 325 16.01 -1.56 9.84
CA MET A 325 16.47 -0.16 9.74
C MET A 325 17.79 -0.05 8.98
N LYS A 326 18.68 -1.00 9.16
CA LYS A 326 19.94 -1.08 8.43
C LYS A 326 19.72 -1.34 6.93
N LEU A 327 18.95 -2.35 6.58
CA LEU A 327 18.66 -2.72 5.18
C LEU A 327 17.83 -1.67 4.46
N LEU A 328 16.83 -1.06 5.13
CA LEU A 328 16.00 0.00 4.56
C LEU A 328 16.85 1.19 4.09
N ASN A 329 17.80 1.62 4.91
CA ASN A 329 18.61 2.77 4.57
C ASN A 329 19.72 2.40 3.58
N ALA A 330 20.26 1.19 3.62
CA ALA A 330 21.15 0.68 2.58
C ALA A 330 20.47 0.66 1.20
N ALA A 331 19.23 0.15 1.11
CA ALA A 331 18.45 0.13 -0.13
C ALA A 331 18.13 1.54 -0.68
N ARG A 332 18.15 2.56 0.16
CA ARG A 332 17.89 3.96 -0.20
C ARG A 332 19.16 4.78 -0.45
N SER A 333 20.33 4.30 0.00
CA SER A 333 21.61 5.01 -0.08
C SER A 333 22.04 5.39 -1.51
N PRO A 334 21.71 4.65 -2.60
CA PRO A 334 22.03 5.07 -3.96
C PRO A 334 21.41 6.41 -4.40
N ARG A 335 20.46 6.94 -3.61
CA ARG A 335 19.83 8.25 -3.87
C ARG A 335 20.55 9.41 -3.20
N LEU A 336 21.57 9.15 -2.37
CA LEU A 336 22.35 10.19 -1.71
C LEU A 336 23.27 10.89 -2.71
N THR A 337 23.42 12.19 -2.55
CA THR A 337 24.51 12.92 -3.22
C THR A 337 25.87 12.51 -2.65
N PRO A 338 26.99 12.69 -3.37
CA PRO A 338 28.32 12.38 -2.84
C PRO A 338 28.60 13.07 -1.50
N ALA A 339 28.16 14.31 -1.32
CA ALA A 339 28.31 15.05 -0.07
C ALA A 339 27.50 14.42 1.07
N ALA A 340 26.22 14.08 0.84
CA ALA A 340 25.38 13.43 1.84
C ALA A 340 25.88 12.01 2.20
N LEU A 341 26.45 11.29 1.24
CA LEU A 341 27.08 9.99 1.51
C LEU A 341 28.32 10.14 2.39
N ALA A 342 29.19 11.12 2.13
CA ALA A 342 30.38 11.39 2.95
C ALA A 342 29.98 11.78 4.38
N GLU A 343 28.94 12.59 4.55
CA GLU A 343 28.39 12.94 5.86
C GLU A 343 27.87 11.70 6.60
N ALA A 344 27.07 10.85 5.92
CA ALA A 344 26.55 9.61 6.49
C ALA A 344 27.67 8.65 6.92
N GLN A 345 28.76 8.56 6.14
CA GLN A 345 29.94 7.78 6.49
C GLN A 345 30.64 8.32 7.73
N GLY A 346 30.79 9.65 7.83
CA GLY A 346 31.36 10.31 9.00
C GLY A 346 30.53 10.06 10.27
N LEU A 347 29.21 10.19 10.17
CA LEU A 347 28.30 9.89 11.28
C LEU A 347 28.38 8.42 11.71
N ALA A 348 28.36 7.48 10.76
CA ALA A 348 28.45 6.06 11.06
C ALA A 348 29.79 5.68 11.72
N ALA A 349 30.90 6.28 11.28
CA ALA A 349 32.23 6.04 11.86
C ALA A 349 32.39 6.58 13.29
N ALA A 350 31.62 7.60 13.66
CA ALA A 350 31.63 8.19 15.00
C ALA A 350 30.78 7.41 16.03
N LEU A 351 29.95 6.46 15.59
CA LEU A 351 29.10 5.66 16.48
C LEU A 351 29.90 4.65 17.30
N SER A 352 29.54 4.50 18.58
CA SER A 352 30.01 3.37 19.37
C SER A 352 29.61 2.05 18.71
N PRO A 353 30.50 1.04 18.62
CA PRO A 353 30.13 -0.30 18.14
C PRO A 353 28.98 -0.94 18.93
N ASP A 354 28.82 -0.57 20.21
CA ASP A 354 27.79 -1.09 21.12
C ASP A 354 26.47 -0.33 21.04
N ASP A 355 26.39 0.80 20.32
CA ASP A 355 25.14 1.51 20.13
C ASP A 355 24.21 0.70 19.21
N ARG A 356 23.15 0.17 19.80
CA ARG A 356 22.11 -0.65 19.15
C ARG A 356 20.79 0.09 18.98
N SER A 357 20.79 1.42 19.08
CA SER A 357 19.62 2.24 18.83
C SER A 357 19.19 2.14 17.36
N LEU A 358 17.89 2.35 17.08
CA LEU A 358 17.39 2.37 15.71
C LEU A 358 18.04 3.48 14.90
N ALA A 359 18.34 4.63 15.53
CA ALA A 359 19.06 5.74 14.90
C ALA A 359 20.47 5.34 14.45
N ALA A 360 21.21 4.62 15.32
CA ALA A 360 22.54 4.11 14.98
C ALA A 360 22.48 3.09 13.82
N GLU A 361 21.49 2.18 13.84
CA GLU A 361 21.35 1.22 12.74
C GLU A 361 20.93 1.90 11.42
N ARG A 362 20.12 2.98 11.46
CA ARG A 362 19.86 3.82 10.28
C ARG A 362 21.14 4.43 9.72
N ALA A 363 21.96 5.06 10.59
CA ALA A 363 23.21 5.69 10.16
C ALA A 363 24.18 4.66 9.54
N ARG A 364 24.32 3.47 10.14
CA ARG A 364 25.11 2.37 9.57
C ARG A 364 24.55 1.90 8.22
N GLY A 365 23.23 1.89 8.06
CA GLY A 365 22.57 1.55 6.80
C GLY A 365 22.92 2.51 5.67
N TRP A 366 22.88 3.82 5.91
CA TRP A 366 23.23 4.84 4.92
C TRP A 366 24.68 4.72 4.42
N ALA A 367 25.61 4.32 5.29
CA ALA A 367 27.04 4.19 5.01
C ALA A 367 27.46 2.77 4.57
N MET A 368 26.52 1.83 4.50
CA MET A 368 26.80 0.41 4.31
C MET A 368 27.51 0.13 2.98
N ILE A 369 28.63 -0.59 3.05
CA ILE A 369 29.32 -1.12 1.88
C ILE A 369 28.82 -2.51 1.52
N HIS A 370 29.07 -2.93 0.28
CA HIS A 370 28.56 -4.22 -0.24
C HIS A 370 28.95 -5.43 0.60
N ARG A 371 30.18 -5.48 1.13
CA ARG A 371 30.64 -6.57 2.03
C ARG A 371 29.78 -6.67 3.29
N GLU A 372 29.41 -5.53 3.88
CA GLU A 372 28.55 -5.48 5.06
C GLU A 372 27.11 -5.84 4.71
N TRP A 373 26.66 -5.42 3.53
CA TRP A 373 25.34 -5.80 3.01
C TRP A 373 25.20 -7.32 2.88
N LEU A 374 26.20 -8.02 2.32
CA LEU A 374 26.20 -9.49 2.22
C LEU A 374 26.10 -10.17 3.59
N ALA A 375 26.80 -9.66 4.61
CA ALA A 375 26.71 -10.20 5.97
C ALA A 375 25.35 -9.91 6.60
N THR A 376 24.78 -8.73 6.32
CA THR A 376 23.45 -8.32 6.81
C THR A 376 22.34 -9.11 6.11
N ASP A 377 22.50 -9.40 4.83
CA ASP A 377 21.61 -10.25 4.06
C ASP A 377 21.61 -11.70 4.53
N ALA A 378 22.77 -12.23 4.87
CA ALA A 378 22.85 -13.56 5.49
C ALA A 378 22.06 -13.63 6.81
N ALA A 379 22.08 -12.59 7.63
CA ALA A 379 21.25 -12.52 8.83
C ALA A 379 19.74 -12.42 8.49
N ARG A 380 19.37 -11.72 7.40
CA ARG A 380 18.00 -11.67 6.88
C ARG A 380 17.51 -13.07 6.47
N LEU A 381 18.33 -13.84 5.77
CA LEU A 381 17.99 -15.21 5.36
C LEU A 381 17.73 -16.13 6.58
N GLN A 382 18.50 -15.99 7.66
CA GLN A 382 18.26 -16.71 8.91
C GLN A 382 16.92 -16.28 9.56
N LEU A 383 16.61 -14.99 9.52
CA LEU A 383 15.34 -14.47 10.02
C LEU A 383 14.15 -14.99 9.20
N GLN A 384 14.27 -15.04 7.87
CA GLN A 384 13.27 -15.64 6.98
C GLN A 384 12.99 -17.10 7.34
N GLN A 385 14.03 -17.88 7.63
CA GLN A 385 13.89 -19.27 8.05
C GLN A 385 13.08 -19.38 9.36
N ARG A 386 13.34 -18.52 10.36
CA ARG A 386 12.57 -18.50 11.62
C ARG A 386 11.10 -18.14 11.40
N TRP A 387 10.82 -17.19 10.51
CA TRP A 387 9.44 -16.88 10.13
C TRP A 387 8.75 -18.06 9.43
N HIS A 388 9.47 -18.77 8.57
CA HIS A 388 8.95 -19.98 7.95
C HIS A 388 8.60 -21.05 9.00
N GLU A 389 9.41 -21.21 10.05
CA GLU A 389 9.11 -22.11 11.17
C GLU A 389 7.88 -21.68 11.96
N LEU A 390 7.72 -20.37 12.25
CA LEU A 390 6.52 -19.83 12.90
C LEU A 390 5.25 -20.16 12.11
N PHE A 391 5.29 -20.04 10.79
CA PHE A 391 4.14 -20.32 9.92
C PHE A 391 3.82 -21.83 9.74
N ARG A 392 4.53 -22.72 10.41
CA ARG A 392 4.08 -24.11 10.64
C ARG A 392 3.09 -24.21 11.81
N GLU A 393 3.20 -23.31 12.79
CA GLU A 393 2.28 -23.24 13.94
C GLU A 393 1.06 -22.37 13.62
N PHE A 394 1.26 -21.26 12.90
CA PHE A 394 0.23 -20.29 12.59
C PHE A 394 0.02 -20.13 11.09
N ASP A 395 -1.19 -19.75 10.72
CA ASP A 395 -1.53 -19.48 9.32
C ASP A 395 -1.35 -18.00 8.96
N ALA A 396 -1.44 -17.12 9.99
CA ALA A 396 -1.23 -15.69 9.85
C ALA A 396 -0.82 -15.05 11.18
N VAL A 397 -0.19 -13.87 11.07
CA VAL A 397 0.09 -12.98 12.22
C VAL A 397 -0.67 -11.67 12.02
N ILE A 398 -1.50 -11.27 12.98
CA ILE A 398 -2.10 -9.94 13.04
C ILE A 398 -1.15 -9.02 13.80
N TYR A 399 -0.82 -7.88 13.17
CA TYR A 399 0.17 -6.94 13.67
C TYR A 399 -0.29 -5.49 13.42
N PRO A 400 0.11 -4.50 14.24
CA PRO A 400 -0.20 -3.09 13.96
C PRO A 400 0.34 -2.65 12.60
N ALA A 401 -0.46 -1.90 11.84
CA ALA A 401 0.01 -1.28 10.60
C ALA A 401 0.75 0.05 10.89
N ALA A 402 0.42 0.71 11.99
CA ALA A 402 1.07 1.90 12.54
C ALA A 402 0.86 1.96 14.05
N ALA A 403 1.66 2.79 14.76
CA ALA A 403 1.52 2.99 16.20
C ALA A 403 0.22 3.67 16.59
N VAL A 404 -0.27 4.59 15.78
CA VAL A 404 -1.40 5.48 16.06
C VAL A 404 -2.32 5.62 14.84
N PRO A 405 -3.57 6.05 14.99
CA PRO A 405 -4.42 6.50 13.88
C PRO A 405 -3.80 7.70 13.16
N ALA A 406 -4.43 8.16 12.07
CA ALA A 406 -3.95 9.31 11.31
C ALA A 406 -3.65 10.51 12.23
N PHE A 407 -2.41 11.01 12.17
CA PHE A 407 -1.91 12.15 12.96
C PHE A 407 -2.04 13.47 12.17
N PRO A 408 -2.04 14.63 12.84
CA PRO A 408 -2.01 15.94 12.19
C PRO A 408 -0.82 16.11 11.26
N HIS A 409 -0.96 16.94 10.24
CA HIS A 409 0.17 17.25 9.36
C HIS A 409 1.33 17.85 10.15
N ASP A 410 2.53 17.30 9.95
CA ASP A 410 3.81 17.84 10.43
C ASP A 410 4.85 17.74 9.32
N GLN A 411 5.12 18.86 8.66
CA GLN A 411 6.07 18.96 7.56
C GLN A 411 7.30 19.77 7.98
N SER A 412 7.54 19.89 9.29
CA SER A 412 8.70 20.61 9.84
C SER A 412 10.02 19.94 9.42
N GLU A 413 11.02 20.75 9.21
CA GLU A 413 12.38 20.29 8.91
C GLU A 413 13.34 20.65 10.07
N PRO A 414 14.35 19.85 10.34
CA PRO A 414 14.74 18.64 9.61
C PRO A 414 13.83 17.43 9.97
N PHE A 415 13.61 16.54 9.01
CA PHE A 415 12.78 15.33 9.15
C PHE A 415 13.12 14.50 10.40
N ASP A 416 14.40 14.33 10.71
CA ASP A 416 14.85 13.51 11.85
C ASP A 416 14.62 14.18 13.22
N ALA A 417 14.24 15.48 13.26
CA ALA A 417 13.87 16.16 14.48
C ALA A 417 12.39 16.03 14.84
N ARG A 418 11.55 15.54 13.90
CA ARG A 418 10.13 15.34 14.12
C ARG A 418 9.87 14.28 15.19
N GLN A 419 8.78 14.45 15.87
CA GLN A 419 8.34 13.51 16.91
C GLN A 419 6.89 13.08 16.69
N LEU A 420 6.54 11.86 17.08
CA LEU A 420 5.20 11.33 17.07
C LEU A 420 4.70 11.20 18.51
N ASP A 421 3.55 11.78 18.78
CA ASP A 421 2.87 11.58 20.05
C ASP A 421 2.17 10.21 20.07
N ILE A 422 2.54 9.38 21.05
CA ILE A 422 1.87 8.11 21.35
C ILE A 422 1.41 8.18 22.79
N ASP A 423 0.12 8.39 23.00
CA ASP A 423 -0.54 8.47 24.32
C ASP A 423 0.10 9.52 25.27
N GLY A 424 0.42 10.71 24.72
CA GLY A 424 0.99 11.83 25.49
C GLY A 424 2.51 11.75 25.68
N LYS A 425 3.18 10.77 25.07
CA LYS A 425 4.64 10.68 25.08
C LYS A 425 5.20 10.80 23.68
N LEU A 426 6.23 11.63 23.54
CA LEU A 426 6.87 11.90 22.25
C LEU A 426 7.96 10.89 21.95
N TYR A 427 7.96 10.36 20.72
CA TYR A 427 8.93 9.40 20.20
C TYR A 427 9.53 9.93 18.90
N PRO A 428 10.81 9.59 18.58
CA PRO A 428 11.38 9.94 17.28
C PRO A 428 10.50 9.46 16.13
N TYR A 429 10.07 10.39 15.27
CA TYR A 429 9.09 10.14 14.21
C TYR A 429 9.50 8.98 13.29
N ALA A 430 10.76 8.99 12.84
CA ALA A 430 11.26 7.95 11.95
C ALA A 430 11.19 6.55 12.60
N ASP A 431 11.55 6.42 13.88
CA ASP A 431 11.50 5.15 14.60
C ASP A 431 10.06 4.68 14.80
N ALA A 432 9.19 5.60 15.27
CA ALA A 432 7.79 5.30 15.56
C ALA A 432 6.97 4.94 14.31
N CYS A 433 7.36 5.47 13.15
CA CYS A 433 6.69 5.20 11.90
C CYS A 433 7.21 3.93 11.20
N PHE A 434 8.53 3.82 10.98
CA PHE A 434 9.07 2.75 10.12
C PHE A 434 9.10 1.37 10.77
N ILE A 435 9.14 1.26 12.09
CA ILE A 435 9.29 -0.02 12.79
C ILE A 435 8.17 -1.04 12.47
N TRP A 436 6.96 -0.57 12.21
CA TRP A 436 5.79 -1.41 11.95
C TRP A 436 5.81 -2.08 10.58
N ALA A 437 6.66 -1.61 9.68
CA ALA A 437 6.83 -2.24 8.37
C ALA A 437 7.61 -3.57 8.47
N ASP A 438 8.48 -3.69 9.46
CA ASP A 438 9.09 -4.95 9.86
C ASP A 438 8.02 -5.84 10.56
N PRO A 439 8.05 -7.14 10.47
CA PRO A 439 9.00 -8.00 9.73
C PRO A 439 8.62 -8.26 8.27
N ALA A 440 7.43 -7.84 7.84
CA ALA A 440 6.95 -8.17 6.50
C ALA A 440 7.86 -7.62 5.40
N SER A 441 8.43 -6.40 5.57
CA SER A 441 9.38 -5.84 4.60
C SER A 441 10.73 -6.55 4.64
N THR A 442 11.31 -6.77 5.84
CA THR A 442 12.62 -7.40 6.00
C THR A 442 12.66 -8.80 5.42
N CYS A 443 11.65 -9.60 5.71
CA CYS A 443 11.58 -11.00 5.29
C CYS A 443 10.89 -11.20 3.94
N GLY A 444 10.44 -10.13 3.29
CA GLY A 444 9.74 -10.21 2.00
C GLY A 444 8.37 -10.89 2.07
N LEU A 445 7.77 -11.01 3.26
CA LEU A 445 6.50 -11.70 3.49
C LEU A 445 5.31 -10.89 2.94
N PRO A 446 4.24 -11.52 2.48
CA PRO A 446 3.01 -10.84 2.13
C PRO A 446 2.35 -10.23 3.37
N ALA A 447 1.76 -9.04 3.23
CA ALA A 447 0.99 -8.41 4.29
C ALA A 447 -0.22 -7.66 3.72
N THR A 448 -1.41 -8.00 4.23
CA THR A 448 -2.67 -7.35 3.84
C THR A 448 -3.14 -6.43 4.96
N ALA A 449 -3.24 -5.12 4.67
CA ALA A 449 -3.87 -4.18 5.58
C ALA A 449 -5.38 -4.23 5.42
N VAL A 450 -6.10 -4.25 6.55
CA VAL A 450 -7.55 -4.33 6.62
C VAL A 450 -8.09 -3.34 7.65
N PRO A 451 -9.12 -2.53 7.33
CA PRO A 451 -9.79 -1.69 8.30
C PRO A 451 -10.59 -2.57 9.28
N ILE A 452 -10.49 -2.30 10.58
CA ILE A 452 -11.13 -3.12 11.61
C ILE A 452 -12.09 -2.33 12.50
N GLU A 453 -11.86 -1.05 12.69
CA GLU A 453 -12.63 -0.22 13.62
C GLU A 453 -12.40 1.28 13.35
N ARG A 454 -13.08 2.13 14.07
CA ARG A 454 -12.84 3.59 14.11
C ARG A 454 -12.65 4.04 15.56
N THR A 455 -11.82 5.07 15.74
CA THR A 455 -11.70 5.75 17.05
C THR A 455 -13.01 6.44 17.43
N PRO A 456 -13.21 6.81 18.70
CA PRO A 456 -14.34 7.65 19.10
C PRO A 456 -14.43 8.97 18.33
N ALA A 457 -13.29 9.49 17.84
CA ALA A 457 -13.25 10.69 16.98
C ALA A 457 -13.55 10.38 15.50
N GLY A 458 -13.88 9.14 15.15
CA GLY A 458 -14.27 8.72 13.80
C GLY A 458 -13.12 8.32 12.89
N LEU A 459 -11.85 8.42 13.30
CA LEU A 459 -10.71 8.06 12.48
C LEU A 459 -10.58 6.54 12.30
N PRO A 460 -10.24 6.04 11.11
CA PRO A 460 -10.04 4.62 10.87
C PRO A 460 -8.90 4.02 11.70
N ILE A 461 -9.06 2.76 12.07
CA ILE A 461 -8.02 1.88 12.58
C ILE A 461 -8.01 0.63 11.72
N GLY A 462 -6.82 0.25 11.25
CA GLY A 462 -6.58 -0.98 10.52
C GLY A 462 -5.43 -1.77 11.15
N VAL A 463 -5.33 -3.03 10.77
CA VAL A 463 -4.21 -3.92 11.11
C VAL A 463 -3.56 -4.43 9.84
N GLN A 464 -2.38 -5.00 9.94
CA GLN A 464 -1.81 -5.82 8.87
C GLN A 464 -1.86 -7.31 9.24
N ILE A 465 -2.22 -8.12 8.27
CA ILE A 465 -2.21 -9.58 8.31
C ILE A 465 -0.97 -10.06 7.57
N ILE A 466 0.02 -10.54 8.28
CA ILE A 466 1.28 -11.05 7.71
C ILE A 466 1.14 -12.57 7.53
N GLY A 467 1.54 -13.08 6.38
CA GLY A 467 1.46 -14.50 6.04
C GLY A 467 2.76 -15.09 5.55
N PRO A 468 2.78 -16.39 5.26
CA PRO A 468 3.95 -17.07 4.71
C PRO A 468 4.34 -16.54 3.34
N TYR A 469 5.62 -16.59 3.02
CA TYR A 469 6.15 -16.15 1.73
C TYR A 469 5.50 -16.89 0.57
N LEU A 470 5.02 -16.13 -0.44
CA LEU A 470 4.25 -16.60 -1.61
C LEU A 470 2.87 -17.22 -1.29
N GLU A 471 2.37 -17.05 -0.07
CA GLU A 471 0.98 -17.37 0.27
C GLU A 471 0.11 -16.11 0.38
N ASP A 472 0.29 -15.18 -0.54
CA ASP A 472 -0.42 -13.89 -0.60
C ASP A 472 -1.94 -14.06 -0.54
N ARG A 473 -2.46 -15.11 -1.20
CA ARG A 473 -3.89 -15.43 -1.19
C ARG A 473 -4.42 -15.78 0.19
N THR A 474 -3.59 -16.33 1.08
CA THR A 474 -3.98 -16.65 2.47
C THR A 474 -4.25 -15.37 3.27
N THR A 475 -3.38 -14.35 3.17
CA THR A 475 -3.57 -13.08 3.88
C THR A 475 -4.77 -12.29 3.34
N ILE A 476 -4.98 -12.30 2.02
CA ILE A 476 -6.14 -11.65 1.39
C ILE A 476 -7.44 -12.39 1.74
N ALA A 477 -7.44 -13.72 1.77
CA ALA A 477 -8.61 -14.52 2.15
C ALA A 477 -9.00 -14.25 3.61
N LEU A 478 -8.03 -14.24 4.54
CA LEU A 478 -8.29 -13.89 5.94
C LEU A 478 -8.85 -12.46 6.05
N ALA A 479 -8.31 -11.49 5.30
CA ALA A 479 -8.85 -10.14 5.26
C ALA A 479 -10.32 -10.13 4.79
N GLY A 480 -10.67 -10.92 3.77
CA GLY A 480 -12.05 -11.07 3.29
C GLY A 480 -12.98 -11.78 4.29
N LEU A 481 -12.46 -12.71 5.09
CA LEU A 481 -13.20 -13.32 6.18
C LEU A 481 -13.51 -12.29 7.29
N LEU A 482 -12.50 -11.51 7.68
CA LEU A 482 -12.68 -10.42 8.65
C LEU A 482 -13.67 -9.36 8.13
N GLU A 483 -13.59 -9.00 6.84
CA GLU A 483 -14.51 -8.07 6.18
C GLU A 483 -15.96 -8.56 6.27
N ARG A 484 -16.22 -9.84 5.97
CA ARG A 484 -17.58 -10.43 6.01
C ARG A 484 -18.15 -10.52 7.42
N GLU A 485 -17.32 -10.92 8.38
CA GLU A 485 -17.76 -11.15 9.78
C GLU A 485 -17.86 -9.87 10.59
N PHE A 486 -17.01 -8.88 10.30
CA PHE A 486 -16.82 -7.75 11.20
C PHE A 486 -17.01 -6.39 10.55
N GLY A 487 -17.27 -6.37 9.23
CA GLY A 487 -17.36 -5.16 8.44
C GLY A 487 -16.00 -4.74 7.88
N GLY A 488 -16.04 -3.98 6.79
CA GLY A 488 -14.89 -3.53 6.04
C GLY A 488 -14.86 -2.01 5.86
N PHE A 489 -14.66 -1.58 4.61
CA PHE A 489 -14.66 -0.17 4.26
C PHE A 489 -15.99 0.52 4.58
N VAL A 490 -15.88 1.72 5.15
CA VAL A 490 -17.00 2.65 5.36
C VAL A 490 -16.60 3.99 4.74
N PRO A 491 -17.48 4.67 3.97
CA PRO A 491 -17.18 5.99 3.42
C PRO A 491 -16.93 7.04 4.52
N PRO A 492 -16.01 8.01 4.28
CA PRO A 492 -15.86 9.15 5.18
C PRO A 492 -17.17 9.97 5.27
N PRO A 493 -17.62 10.32 6.47
CA PRO A 493 -18.94 10.95 6.68
C PRO A 493 -19.01 12.40 6.13
N SER A 494 -17.85 13.04 5.94
CA SER A 494 -17.75 14.43 5.46
C SER A 494 -17.88 14.57 3.93
N LEU A 495 -17.87 13.46 3.19
CA LEU A 495 -17.91 13.51 1.73
C LEU A 495 -19.33 13.22 1.20
N PRO A 496 -19.98 14.17 0.51
CA PRO A 496 -21.30 13.95 -0.05
C PRO A 496 -21.27 12.93 -1.19
N SER A 497 -22.39 12.22 -1.39
CA SER A 497 -22.60 11.44 -2.61
C SER A 497 -22.74 12.37 -3.82
N THR A 498 -22.18 11.95 -4.96
CA THR A 498 -22.28 12.72 -6.20
C THR A 498 -23.72 12.60 -6.73
N GLN A 499 -24.45 13.71 -6.79
CA GLN A 499 -25.75 13.73 -7.46
C GLN A 499 -25.54 13.88 -8.96
N PHE A 500 -26.09 12.96 -9.76
CA PHE A 500 -26.18 13.17 -11.20
C PHE A 500 -27.02 14.43 -11.48
N ALA A 501 -26.47 15.40 -12.20
CA ALA A 501 -27.31 16.36 -12.92
C ALA A 501 -28.16 15.58 -13.93
N LYS A 502 -29.48 15.57 -13.74
CA LYS A 502 -30.45 14.91 -14.60
C LYS A 502 -30.44 15.46 -16.00
#